data_b8cad16a8f918a74627360ce57f92e8e
#
_entry.id   b8cad16a8f918a74627360ce57f92e8e
#
_cell.length_a   1.000
_cell.length_b   1.000
_cell.length_c   1.000
_cell.angle_alpha   90.00
_cell.angle_beta   90.00
_cell.angle_gamma   90.00
#
_symmetry.space_group_name_H-M   'P 1'
#
loop_
_entity.id
_entity.type
_entity.pdbx_description
1 polymer ?
#
loop_
_entity_poly.entity_id
_entity_poly.type
_entity_poly.pdbx_seq_one_letter_code
_entity_poly.pdbx_strand_id
1 'polypeptide(L)'
;MGAVVQAYGVDSEVGPLRTVMLHRPGNELRRLTPRNNDKLLFDGIPWVGRAQDEHDAFAQALRDRGVEVLYLGELLAEALNGADARARAVSDATEDLRLGDTLRTYLSEHLRDLTPKELAETLMAGVRNDEVRAGGLVTSLLAHEDFLIDPLPNLLFTRDSSVWIRDTVAVTSLAMPARARETQLTDLIYVHHPRFAGVERVYDHTLEHVEGGDVLALGPGVLAVGVGERTTPAGVERLARRVFDRGLVHTVLAVPIAQQRATMHLDTVCTMVDVDAVLMYPNVAEDLRAVAVTATDGGEHLHVAEPEPFLVAAAKALRIDTLQRIDTGLDPVTAEREQWDDGNNTLALAPRVCIAYERTVETNTRLEEAGIELIQIAGSELGSGRGGPRCMSCPVSREPLDTRSEN
;
A
#
# COMPACT_ATOMS: atom_id res chain seq x y z
N MET A 1 9.16 33.29 12.24
CA MET A 1 8.07 32.38 12.52
C MET A 1 8.49 31.05 11.93
N GLY A 2 8.88 30.05 12.75
CA GLY A 2 9.23 28.74 12.26
C GLY A 2 7.98 28.11 11.64
N ALA A 3 8.09 27.60 10.42
CA ALA A 3 7.04 26.81 9.81
C ALA A 3 6.72 25.66 10.78
N VAL A 4 5.46 25.53 11.17
CA VAL A 4 4.98 24.33 11.87
C VAL A 4 5.18 23.21 10.86
N VAL A 5 6.17 22.34 11.08
CA VAL A 5 6.34 21.13 10.29
C VAL A 5 5.05 20.34 10.46
N GLN A 6 4.28 20.21 9.41
CA GLN A 6 3.05 19.43 9.41
C GLN A 6 3.43 18.00 9.79
N ALA A 7 2.89 17.47 10.87
CA ALA A 7 3.27 16.17 11.41
C ALA A 7 2.93 15.01 10.45
N TYR A 8 2.02 15.23 9.49
CA TYR A 8 1.55 14.28 8.48
C TYR A 8 1.29 14.99 7.16
N GLY A 9 1.38 14.24 6.06
CA GLY A 9 0.92 14.71 4.77
C GLY A 9 1.77 14.22 3.62
N VAL A 10 1.09 13.87 2.54
CA VAL A 10 1.69 13.44 1.28
C VAL A 10 0.97 14.13 0.13
N ASP A 11 1.66 15.01 -0.59
CA ASP A 11 1.14 15.69 -1.76
C ASP A 11 1.85 15.32 -3.07
N SER A 12 2.88 14.48 -2.98
CA SER A 12 3.60 13.93 -4.13
C SER A 12 4.31 12.62 -3.79
N GLU A 13 4.58 11.81 -4.81
CA GLU A 13 5.38 10.58 -4.66
C GLU A 13 6.87 10.88 -4.39
N VAL A 14 7.36 12.05 -4.78
CA VAL A 14 8.80 12.37 -4.80
C VAL A 14 9.23 13.46 -3.83
N GLY A 15 8.31 14.10 -3.10
CA GLY A 15 8.69 15.02 -2.02
C GLY A 15 9.57 14.31 -0.97
N PRO A 16 10.53 15.00 -0.34
CA PRO A 16 11.44 14.37 0.64
C PRO A 16 10.67 13.60 1.72
N LEU A 17 10.90 12.28 1.79
CA LEU A 17 10.23 11.38 2.72
C LEU A 17 10.70 11.63 4.14
N ARG A 18 9.78 11.83 5.09
CA ARG A 18 10.09 12.11 6.51
C ARG A 18 9.64 11.02 7.46
N THR A 19 8.46 10.45 7.20
CA THR A 19 7.91 9.38 8.04
C THR A 19 7.26 8.32 7.16
N VAL A 20 7.55 7.06 7.41
CA VAL A 20 6.99 5.93 6.68
C VAL A 20 6.53 4.83 7.65
N MET A 21 5.39 4.22 7.36
CA MET A 21 4.94 3.01 8.04
C MET A 21 5.31 1.77 7.24
N LEU A 22 5.97 0.82 7.90
CA LEU A 22 6.37 -0.49 7.39
C LEU A 22 5.75 -1.60 8.22
N HIS A 23 5.83 -2.83 7.73
CA HIS A 23 5.54 -4.03 8.51
C HIS A 23 6.67 -5.05 8.34
N ARG A 24 7.41 -5.31 9.42
CA ARG A 24 8.47 -6.33 9.41
C ARG A 24 7.87 -7.73 9.39
N PRO A 25 8.22 -8.61 8.43
CA PRO A 25 7.68 -9.95 8.35
C PRO A 25 7.79 -10.73 9.67
N GLY A 26 6.70 -11.36 10.09
CA GLY A 26 6.60 -12.05 11.36
C GLY A 26 6.06 -13.48 11.25
N ASN A 27 5.23 -13.84 12.23
CA ASN A 27 4.64 -15.17 12.31
C ASN A 27 3.59 -15.41 11.22
N GLU A 28 2.94 -14.36 10.69
CA GLU A 28 2.01 -14.44 9.55
C GLU A 28 2.69 -15.03 8.32
N LEU A 29 3.94 -14.65 8.05
CA LEU A 29 4.72 -15.17 6.93
C LEU A 29 5.17 -16.63 7.17
N ARG A 30 5.44 -17.02 8.43
CA ARG A 30 5.79 -18.39 8.81
C ARG A 30 4.64 -19.39 8.61
N ARG A 31 3.43 -18.91 8.43
CA ARG A 31 2.21 -19.71 8.25
C ARG A 31 1.87 -19.99 6.79
N LEU A 32 2.68 -19.47 5.86
CA LEU A 32 2.62 -19.84 4.45
C LEU A 32 3.12 -21.27 4.24
N THR A 33 2.34 -22.03 3.49
CA THR A 33 2.63 -23.43 3.11
C THR A 33 2.19 -23.66 1.66
N PRO A 34 2.63 -24.74 0.99
CA PRO A 34 2.15 -25.07 -0.36
C PRO A 34 0.63 -25.29 -0.46
N ARG A 35 -0.07 -25.42 0.67
CA ARG A 35 -1.52 -25.62 0.70
C ARG A 35 -2.31 -24.33 0.72
N ASN A 36 -1.69 -23.20 1.10
CA ASN A 36 -2.38 -21.93 1.29
C ASN A 36 -1.74 -20.73 0.62
N ASN A 37 -0.53 -20.85 0.05
CA ASN A 37 0.17 -19.71 -0.54
C ASN A 37 -0.62 -19.04 -1.67
N ASP A 38 -1.22 -19.80 -2.57
CA ASP A 38 -2.06 -19.25 -3.66
C ASP A 38 -3.28 -18.49 -3.11
N LYS A 39 -4.00 -19.10 -2.13
CA LYS A 39 -5.13 -18.45 -1.45
C LYS A 39 -4.71 -17.16 -0.76
N LEU A 40 -3.49 -17.15 -0.21
CA LEU A 40 -2.91 -16.00 0.50
C LEU A 40 -2.08 -15.09 -0.40
N LEU A 41 -2.14 -15.27 -1.72
CA LEU A 41 -1.57 -14.40 -2.74
C LEU A 41 -0.03 -14.31 -2.72
N PHE A 42 0.65 -15.41 -2.35
CA PHE A 42 2.10 -15.53 -2.45
C PHE A 42 2.49 -16.52 -3.55
N ASP A 43 3.37 -16.11 -4.46
CA ASP A 43 3.85 -16.94 -5.57
C ASP A 43 4.88 -17.99 -5.12
N GLY A 44 5.53 -17.75 -3.98
CA GLY A 44 6.48 -18.65 -3.35
C GLY A 44 6.33 -18.70 -1.84
N ILE A 45 7.08 -19.61 -1.21
CA ILE A 45 7.16 -19.69 0.26
C ILE A 45 8.53 -19.12 0.67
N PRO A 46 8.57 -17.89 1.21
CA PRO A 46 9.82 -17.23 1.50
C PRO A 46 10.53 -17.86 2.71
N TRP A 47 11.85 -17.83 2.71
CA TRP A 47 12.65 -18.07 3.89
C TRP A 47 12.53 -16.87 4.84
N VAL A 48 11.69 -17.01 5.87
CA VAL A 48 11.29 -15.90 6.74
C VAL A 48 12.47 -15.19 7.40
N GLY A 49 13.49 -15.94 7.88
CA GLY A 49 14.67 -15.32 8.47
C GLY A 49 15.40 -14.40 7.47
N ARG A 50 15.55 -14.85 6.22
CA ARG A 50 16.15 -14.02 5.16
C ARG A 50 15.27 -12.83 4.79
N ALA A 51 13.95 -13.03 4.69
CA ALA A 51 13.01 -11.93 4.45
C ALA A 51 13.10 -10.85 5.55
N GLN A 52 13.31 -11.27 6.81
CA GLN A 52 13.52 -10.35 7.92
C GLN A 52 14.83 -9.57 7.78
N ASP A 53 15.94 -10.24 7.42
CA ASP A 53 17.24 -9.58 7.21
C ASP A 53 17.14 -8.54 6.04
N GLU A 54 16.48 -8.90 4.95
CA GLU A 54 16.26 -8.02 3.80
C GLU A 54 15.40 -6.81 4.18
N HIS A 55 14.34 -7.03 4.95
CA HIS A 55 13.47 -5.95 5.42
C HIS A 55 14.17 -5.04 6.44
N ASP A 56 14.99 -5.60 7.33
CA ASP A 56 15.77 -4.82 8.28
C ASP A 56 16.79 -3.93 7.55
N ALA A 57 17.42 -4.43 6.49
CA ALA A 57 18.30 -3.64 5.62
C ALA A 57 17.54 -2.51 4.90
N PHE A 58 16.32 -2.79 4.39
CA PHE A 58 15.45 -1.77 3.81
C PHE A 58 15.10 -0.66 4.83
N ALA A 59 14.67 -1.05 6.02
CA ALA A 59 14.36 -0.09 7.09
C ALA A 59 15.58 0.73 7.52
N GLN A 60 16.79 0.11 7.53
CA GLN A 60 18.02 0.80 7.84
C GLN A 60 18.41 1.80 6.76
N ALA A 61 18.26 1.46 5.47
CA ALA A 61 18.50 2.37 4.36
C ALA A 61 17.63 3.64 4.44
N LEU A 62 16.39 3.50 4.91
CA LEU A 62 15.49 4.64 5.17
C LEU A 62 15.99 5.50 6.35
N ARG A 63 16.37 4.88 7.46
CA ARG A 63 16.88 5.58 8.65
C ARG A 63 18.18 6.33 8.38
N ASP A 64 19.07 5.76 7.58
CA ASP A 64 20.34 6.38 7.18
C ASP A 64 20.13 7.67 6.37
N ARG A 65 18.94 7.84 5.79
CA ARG A 65 18.48 9.05 5.09
C ARG A 65 17.62 9.98 5.95
N GLY A 66 17.56 9.72 7.27
CA GLY A 66 16.82 10.55 8.20
C GLY A 66 15.30 10.34 8.18
N VAL A 67 14.82 9.23 7.61
CA VAL A 67 13.40 8.88 7.59
C VAL A 67 13.02 8.19 8.90
N GLU A 68 11.97 8.69 9.54
CA GLU A 68 11.36 8.00 10.67
C GLU A 68 10.60 6.77 10.20
N VAL A 69 10.97 5.59 10.70
CA VAL A 69 10.32 4.32 10.38
C VAL A 69 9.41 3.90 11.54
N LEU A 70 8.12 3.81 11.26
CA LEU A 70 7.09 3.29 12.14
C LEU A 70 6.78 1.85 11.75
N TYR A 71 6.50 0.99 12.73
CA TYR A 71 6.07 -0.37 12.46
C TYR A 71 4.58 -0.57 12.77
N LEU A 72 3.83 -1.07 11.77
CA LEU A 72 2.39 -1.33 11.89
C LEU A 72 2.06 -2.18 13.11
N GLY A 73 2.81 -3.26 13.34
CA GLY A 73 2.57 -4.16 14.48
C GLY A 73 2.78 -3.48 15.84
N GLU A 74 3.74 -2.55 15.96
CA GLU A 74 3.98 -1.76 17.17
C GLU A 74 2.84 -0.77 17.40
N LEU A 75 2.47 -0.01 16.35
CA LEU A 75 1.34 0.93 16.40
C LEU A 75 0.02 0.21 16.76
N LEU A 76 -0.21 -0.98 16.20
CA LEU A 76 -1.38 -1.78 16.53
C LEU A 76 -1.37 -2.20 18.00
N ALA A 77 -0.25 -2.73 18.51
CA ALA A 77 -0.12 -3.12 19.90
C ALA A 77 -0.34 -1.92 20.85
N GLU A 78 0.17 -0.73 20.49
CA GLU A 78 -0.04 0.49 21.26
C GLU A 78 -1.51 0.93 21.24
N ALA A 79 -2.18 0.90 20.09
CA ALA A 79 -3.61 1.21 19.97
C ALA A 79 -4.48 0.26 20.81
N LEU A 80 -4.13 -1.02 20.87
CA LEU A 80 -4.84 -2.07 21.60
C LEU A 80 -4.71 -1.96 23.14
N ASN A 81 -3.95 -0.99 23.68
CA ASN A 81 -4.04 -0.65 25.10
C ASN A 81 -5.39 0.01 25.44
N GLY A 82 -6.08 0.61 24.49
CA GLY A 82 -7.41 1.17 24.64
C GLY A 82 -8.49 0.09 24.69
N ALA A 83 -9.43 0.20 25.63
CA ALA A 83 -10.51 -0.77 25.79
C ALA A 83 -11.42 -0.85 24.55
N ASP A 84 -11.74 0.29 23.96
CA ASP A 84 -12.62 0.36 22.77
C ASP A 84 -11.92 -0.24 21.53
N ALA A 85 -10.63 0.05 21.33
CA ALA A 85 -9.84 -0.55 20.28
C ALA A 85 -9.78 -2.08 20.39
N ARG A 86 -9.54 -2.56 21.62
CA ARG A 86 -9.52 -4.00 21.90
C ARG A 86 -10.88 -4.66 21.65
N ALA A 87 -11.95 -4.06 22.14
CA ALA A 87 -13.30 -4.59 21.93
C ALA A 87 -13.65 -4.70 20.45
N ARG A 88 -13.32 -3.65 19.68
CA ARG A 88 -13.53 -3.63 18.24
C ARG A 88 -12.66 -4.69 17.54
N ALA A 89 -11.37 -4.76 17.83
CA ALA A 89 -10.46 -5.74 17.23
C ALA A 89 -10.92 -7.19 17.42
N VAL A 90 -11.42 -7.52 18.62
CA VAL A 90 -11.97 -8.84 18.90
C VAL A 90 -13.27 -9.09 18.14
N SER A 91 -14.15 -8.09 18.06
CA SER A 91 -15.39 -8.18 17.28
C SER A 91 -15.11 -8.44 15.81
N ASP A 92 -14.23 -7.61 15.19
CA ASP A 92 -13.88 -7.71 13.77
C ASP A 92 -13.21 -9.06 13.44
N ALA A 93 -12.33 -9.55 14.32
CA ALA A 93 -11.64 -10.83 14.12
C ALA A 93 -12.55 -12.06 14.24
N THR A 94 -13.68 -11.92 14.91
CA THR A 94 -14.62 -13.03 15.17
C THR A 94 -15.95 -12.88 14.44
N GLU A 95 -16.08 -11.93 13.51
CA GLU A 95 -17.32 -11.70 12.75
C GLU A 95 -17.62 -12.78 11.70
N ASP A 96 -16.61 -13.57 11.29
CA ASP A 96 -16.76 -14.60 10.26
C ASP A 96 -17.83 -15.63 10.65
N LEU A 97 -18.85 -15.73 9.81
CA LEU A 97 -19.98 -16.65 10.05
C LEU A 97 -19.59 -18.13 10.04
N ARG A 98 -18.44 -18.48 9.42
CA ARG A 98 -17.92 -19.87 9.40
C ARG A 98 -17.52 -20.37 10.80
N LEU A 99 -17.26 -19.48 11.75
CA LEU A 99 -16.88 -19.85 13.11
C LEU A 99 -18.03 -20.50 13.88
N GLY A 100 -19.28 -20.16 13.56
CA GLY A 100 -20.43 -20.58 14.36
C GLY A 100 -20.44 -19.98 15.77
N ASP A 101 -21.52 -20.17 16.52
CA ASP A 101 -21.71 -19.41 17.77
C ASP A 101 -20.78 -19.87 18.89
N THR A 102 -20.59 -21.19 19.06
CA THR A 102 -19.76 -21.75 20.15
C THR A 102 -18.30 -21.35 19.99
N LEU A 103 -17.73 -21.53 18.80
CA LEU A 103 -16.33 -21.19 18.55
C LEU A 103 -16.10 -19.68 18.59
N ARG A 104 -17.05 -18.89 18.07
CA ARG A 104 -16.99 -17.41 18.14
C ARG A 104 -16.94 -16.91 19.57
N THR A 105 -17.80 -17.45 20.45
CA THR A 105 -17.80 -17.10 21.88
C THR A 105 -16.45 -17.42 22.51
N TYR A 106 -15.97 -18.64 22.30
CA TYR A 106 -14.66 -19.07 22.82
C TYR A 106 -13.51 -18.18 22.34
N LEU A 107 -13.42 -17.93 21.02
CA LEU A 107 -12.37 -17.08 20.44
C LEU A 107 -12.45 -15.65 20.98
N SER A 108 -13.66 -15.11 21.11
CA SER A 108 -13.85 -13.75 21.66
C SER A 108 -13.36 -13.64 23.11
N GLU A 109 -13.59 -14.64 23.94
CA GLU A 109 -13.07 -14.70 25.31
C GLU A 109 -11.55 -14.86 25.30
N HIS A 110 -11.02 -15.82 24.53
CA HIS A 110 -9.58 -16.06 24.42
C HIS A 110 -8.81 -14.81 23.95
N LEU A 111 -9.28 -14.12 22.91
CA LEU A 111 -8.64 -12.92 22.41
C LEU A 111 -8.68 -11.74 23.39
N ARG A 112 -9.75 -11.64 24.21
CA ARG A 112 -9.84 -10.61 25.26
C ARG A 112 -8.81 -10.79 26.36
N ASP A 113 -8.44 -12.02 26.67
CA ASP A 113 -7.49 -12.35 27.75
C ASP A 113 -6.02 -12.10 27.36
N LEU A 114 -5.72 -11.93 26.06
CA LEU A 114 -4.37 -11.67 25.58
C LEU A 114 -3.89 -10.26 25.98
N THR A 115 -2.60 -10.11 26.20
CA THR A 115 -1.98 -8.78 26.31
C THR A 115 -2.11 -8.01 24.98
N PRO A 116 -2.01 -6.66 24.96
CA PRO A 116 -2.08 -5.90 23.71
C PRO A 116 -1.11 -6.39 22.64
N LYS A 117 0.11 -6.73 23.01
CA LYS A 117 1.13 -7.25 22.09
C LYS A 117 0.76 -8.64 21.56
N GLU A 118 0.37 -9.56 22.43
CA GLU A 118 -0.07 -10.90 22.03
C GLU A 118 -1.31 -10.84 21.13
N LEU A 119 -2.25 -9.94 21.45
CA LEU A 119 -3.44 -9.73 20.61
C LEU A 119 -3.03 -9.21 19.22
N ALA A 120 -2.18 -8.20 19.13
CA ALA A 120 -1.68 -7.70 17.84
C ALA A 120 -1.01 -8.81 17.02
N GLU A 121 -0.10 -9.58 17.63
CA GLU A 121 0.57 -10.70 16.96
C GLU A 121 -0.44 -11.76 16.50
N THR A 122 -1.44 -12.09 17.33
CA THR A 122 -2.48 -13.08 16.98
C THR A 122 -3.37 -12.60 15.85
N LEU A 123 -3.75 -11.32 15.84
CA LEU A 123 -4.57 -10.75 14.76
C LEU A 123 -3.86 -10.77 13.41
N MET A 124 -2.54 -10.58 13.40
CA MET A 124 -1.72 -10.62 12.18
C MET A 124 -1.40 -12.06 11.77
N ALA A 125 -0.97 -12.90 12.72
CA ALA A 125 -0.57 -14.27 12.44
C ALA A 125 -1.76 -15.22 12.23
N GLY A 126 -2.98 -14.84 12.65
CA GLY A 126 -4.15 -15.72 12.63
C GLY A 126 -4.12 -16.76 13.74
N VAL A 127 -5.12 -17.66 13.74
CA VAL A 127 -5.29 -18.73 14.74
C VAL A 127 -5.60 -20.03 14.04
N ARG A 128 -4.83 -21.09 14.32
CA ARG A 128 -5.10 -22.45 13.84
C ARG A 128 -6.02 -23.22 14.77
N ASN A 129 -6.67 -24.27 14.23
CA ASN A 129 -7.58 -25.13 15.00
C ASN A 129 -6.89 -25.86 16.16
N ASP A 130 -5.61 -26.27 16.01
CA ASP A 130 -4.84 -26.95 17.07
C ASP A 130 -4.27 -26.00 18.15
N GLU A 131 -4.35 -24.67 17.94
CA GLU A 131 -3.92 -23.67 18.91
C GLU A 131 -4.98 -23.34 19.95
N VAL A 132 -6.22 -23.77 19.72
CA VAL A 132 -7.34 -23.52 20.62
C VAL A 132 -7.88 -24.83 21.21
N ARG A 133 -8.42 -24.74 22.42
CA ARG A 133 -9.07 -25.88 23.10
C ARG A 133 -10.59 -25.70 23.13
N ALA A 134 -11.13 -25.09 22.09
CA ALA A 134 -12.56 -24.95 21.95
C ALA A 134 -13.17 -26.31 21.59
N GLY A 135 -14.05 -26.81 22.41
CA GLY A 135 -14.92 -27.93 22.01
C GLY A 135 -15.99 -27.46 21.04
N GLY A 136 -16.58 -28.38 20.28
CA GLY A 136 -17.72 -28.08 19.44
C GLY A 136 -17.66 -28.66 18.03
N LEU A 137 -18.75 -28.50 17.29
CA LEU A 137 -18.90 -29.11 15.97
C LEU A 137 -17.87 -28.60 14.97
N VAL A 138 -17.66 -27.29 14.93
CA VAL A 138 -16.74 -26.65 13.94
C VAL A 138 -15.32 -27.17 14.12
N THR A 139 -14.77 -27.08 15.34
CA THR A 139 -13.38 -27.52 15.62
C THR A 139 -13.20 -29.03 15.43
N SER A 140 -14.23 -29.85 15.67
CA SER A 140 -14.13 -31.29 15.48
C SER A 140 -14.21 -31.75 14.02
N LEU A 141 -14.67 -30.90 13.11
CA LEU A 141 -14.79 -31.20 11.68
C LEU A 141 -13.66 -30.57 10.84
N LEU A 142 -12.90 -29.64 11.40
CA LEU A 142 -11.75 -29.02 10.77
C LEU A 142 -10.46 -29.83 11.04
N ALA A 143 -9.52 -29.80 10.12
CA ALA A 143 -8.20 -30.36 10.34
C ALA A 143 -7.43 -29.56 11.39
N HIS A 144 -6.45 -30.16 12.03
CA HIS A 144 -5.64 -29.52 13.07
C HIS A 144 -4.92 -28.26 12.56
N GLU A 145 -4.47 -28.30 11.30
CA GLU A 145 -3.73 -27.24 10.63
C GLU A 145 -4.59 -26.19 9.93
N ASP A 146 -5.92 -26.35 9.94
CA ASP A 146 -6.83 -25.36 9.34
C ASP A 146 -6.87 -24.07 10.18
N PHE A 147 -7.00 -22.94 9.49
CA PHE A 147 -7.09 -21.64 10.15
C PHE A 147 -8.53 -21.28 10.50
N LEU A 148 -8.75 -20.96 11.76
CA LEU A 148 -9.99 -20.36 12.28
C LEU A 148 -10.02 -18.86 11.98
N ILE A 149 -8.84 -18.22 12.07
CA ILE A 149 -8.59 -16.85 11.66
C ILE A 149 -7.38 -16.93 10.73
N ASP A 150 -7.56 -16.58 9.46
CA ASP A 150 -6.50 -16.65 8.44
C ASP A 150 -5.33 -15.71 8.79
N PRO A 151 -4.06 -16.07 8.53
CA PRO A 151 -2.92 -15.16 8.66
C PRO A 151 -2.94 -14.08 7.58
N LEU A 152 -2.24 -12.97 7.83
CA LEU A 152 -2.17 -11.82 6.94
C LEU A 152 -0.73 -11.59 6.41
N PRO A 153 -0.16 -12.49 5.59
CA PRO A 153 1.22 -12.36 5.13
C PRO A 153 1.45 -11.13 4.24
N ASN A 154 0.40 -10.63 3.57
CA ASN A 154 0.49 -9.42 2.73
C ASN A 154 0.51 -8.11 3.53
N LEU A 155 0.47 -8.12 4.87
CA LEU A 155 0.78 -6.95 5.71
C LEU A 155 2.17 -6.39 5.43
N LEU A 156 3.09 -7.21 4.90
CA LEU A 156 4.37 -6.76 4.35
C LEU A 156 4.20 -5.56 3.41
N PHE A 157 3.11 -5.54 2.63
CA PHE A 157 2.80 -4.49 1.66
C PHE A 157 1.86 -3.45 2.28
N THR A 158 2.42 -2.62 3.15
CA THR A 158 1.67 -1.57 3.89
C THR A 158 1.08 -0.49 2.99
N ARG A 159 1.52 -0.41 1.73
CA ARG A 159 1.01 0.54 0.74
C ARG A 159 -0.48 0.38 0.49
N ASP A 160 -0.98 -0.87 0.47
CA ASP A 160 -2.30 -1.14 -0.06
C ASP A 160 -3.43 -0.82 0.92
N SER A 161 -3.19 -0.97 2.22
CA SER A 161 -4.21 -0.82 3.26
C SER A 161 -4.51 0.63 3.67
N SER A 162 -3.65 1.59 3.30
CA SER A 162 -3.90 3.03 3.51
C SER A 162 -3.03 3.92 2.63
N VAL A 163 -3.57 5.09 2.28
CA VAL A 163 -2.86 6.12 1.51
C VAL A 163 -3.08 7.49 2.16
N TRP A 164 -2.00 8.23 2.35
CA TRP A 164 -2.08 9.63 2.75
C TRP A 164 -2.26 10.53 1.53
N ILE A 165 -3.24 11.40 1.59
CA ILE A 165 -3.55 12.42 0.56
C ILE A 165 -3.56 13.76 1.27
N ARG A 166 -2.50 14.55 1.06
CA ARG A 166 -2.21 15.73 1.86
C ARG A 166 -2.26 15.40 3.36
N ASP A 167 -3.01 16.12 4.15
CA ASP A 167 -3.15 15.99 5.60
C ASP A 167 -4.23 15.01 6.06
N THR A 168 -4.80 14.23 5.13
CA THR A 168 -5.83 13.23 5.39
C THR A 168 -5.35 11.82 5.05
N VAL A 169 -6.00 10.81 5.60
CA VAL A 169 -5.73 9.41 5.26
C VAL A 169 -6.95 8.75 4.61
N ALA A 170 -6.72 8.04 3.51
CA ALA A 170 -7.66 7.08 2.96
C ALA A 170 -7.37 5.70 3.54
N VAL A 171 -8.25 5.17 4.39
CA VAL A 171 -8.23 3.74 4.73
C VAL A 171 -8.92 3.01 3.58
N THR A 172 -8.15 2.23 2.86
CA THR A 172 -8.57 1.64 1.60
C THR A 172 -9.52 0.45 1.79
N SER A 173 -10.10 -0.04 0.71
CA SER A 173 -10.95 -1.21 0.68
C SER A 173 -10.33 -2.25 -0.25
N LEU A 174 -9.75 -3.31 0.34
CA LEU A 174 -9.02 -4.33 -0.41
C LEU A 174 -9.98 -5.33 -1.07
N ALA A 175 -9.80 -5.57 -2.38
CA ALA A 175 -10.70 -6.40 -3.18
C ALA A 175 -10.59 -7.90 -2.86
N MET A 176 -9.36 -8.36 -2.49
CA MET A 176 -9.13 -9.77 -2.25
C MET A 176 -9.50 -10.17 -0.81
N PRO A 177 -10.36 -11.20 -0.62
CA PRO A 177 -10.81 -11.64 0.70
C PRO A 177 -9.66 -11.97 1.66
N ALA A 178 -8.55 -12.52 1.15
CA ALA A 178 -7.37 -12.85 1.94
C ALA A 178 -6.72 -11.61 2.61
N ARG A 179 -6.99 -10.41 2.10
CA ARG A 179 -6.42 -9.15 2.56
C ARG A 179 -7.44 -8.23 3.26
N ALA A 180 -8.72 -8.55 3.21
CA ALA A 180 -9.78 -7.66 3.72
C ALA A 180 -9.56 -7.21 5.18
N ARG A 181 -9.01 -8.08 6.03
CA ARG A 181 -8.74 -7.77 7.43
C ARG A 181 -7.55 -6.83 7.65
N GLU A 182 -6.66 -6.67 6.67
CA GLU A 182 -5.52 -5.74 6.79
C GLU A 182 -5.99 -4.31 7.01
N THR A 183 -7.04 -3.89 6.30
CA THR A 183 -7.60 -2.53 6.41
C THR A 183 -8.31 -2.31 7.75
N GLN A 184 -8.90 -3.35 8.34
CA GLN A 184 -9.48 -3.27 9.69
C GLN A 184 -8.40 -2.97 10.73
N LEU A 185 -7.21 -3.61 10.63
CA LEU A 185 -6.10 -3.34 11.54
C LEU A 185 -5.53 -1.92 11.34
N THR A 186 -5.41 -1.49 10.10
CA THR A 186 -4.95 -0.14 9.77
C THR A 186 -5.94 0.92 10.26
N ASP A 187 -7.24 0.70 10.11
CA ASP A 187 -8.28 1.60 10.62
C ASP A 187 -8.26 1.69 12.15
N LEU A 188 -8.05 0.56 12.86
CA LEU A 188 -7.87 0.57 14.31
C LEU A 188 -6.72 1.47 14.73
N ILE A 189 -5.59 1.43 14.02
CA ILE A 189 -4.44 2.30 14.30
C ILE A 189 -4.83 3.78 14.12
N TYR A 190 -5.40 4.17 12.98
CA TYR A 190 -5.72 5.58 12.72
C TYR A 190 -6.84 6.12 13.61
N VAL A 191 -7.75 5.27 14.09
CA VAL A 191 -8.83 5.71 14.99
C VAL A 191 -8.39 5.79 16.43
N HIS A 192 -7.55 4.86 16.90
CA HIS A 192 -7.31 4.70 18.34
C HIS A 192 -5.89 5.01 18.79
N HIS A 193 -4.91 5.07 17.87
CA HIS A 193 -3.54 5.36 18.27
C HIS A 193 -3.35 6.86 18.54
N PRO A 194 -2.79 7.28 19.71
CA PRO A 194 -2.65 8.70 20.07
C PRO A 194 -1.89 9.54 19.05
N ARG A 195 -0.93 8.93 18.34
CA ARG A 195 -0.14 9.59 17.29
C ARG A 195 -1.02 10.18 16.19
N PHE A 196 -2.11 9.52 15.84
CA PHE A 196 -3.02 9.91 14.74
C PHE A 196 -4.30 10.58 15.24
N ALA A 197 -4.33 11.00 16.50
CA ALA A 197 -5.50 11.68 17.06
C ALA A 197 -5.83 12.94 16.26
N GLY A 198 -7.08 13.04 15.79
CA GLY A 198 -7.56 14.18 15.00
C GLY A 198 -7.27 14.10 13.49
N VAL A 199 -6.60 13.05 13.00
CA VAL A 199 -6.42 12.84 11.56
C VAL A 199 -7.77 12.54 10.90
N GLU A 200 -8.10 13.30 9.86
CA GLU A 200 -9.33 13.10 9.10
C GLU A 200 -9.18 11.93 8.12
N ARG A 201 -10.22 11.10 8.02
CA ARG A 201 -10.28 10.00 7.04
C ARG A 201 -11.07 10.43 5.83
N VAL A 202 -10.44 10.42 4.66
CA VAL A 202 -11.08 10.76 3.39
C VAL A 202 -11.73 9.57 2.71
N TYR A 203 -11.33 8.35 3.04
CA TYR A 203 -11.92 7.10 2.54
C TYR A 203 -12.05 6.09 3.67
N ASP A 204 -12.90 5.07 3.47
CA ASP A 204 -13.23 4.06 4.48
C ASP A 204 -13.28 2.66 3.84
N HIS A 205 -12.79 1.67 4.55
CA HIS A 205 -12.67 0.29 4.07
C HIS A 205 -14.01 -0.42 3.82
N THR A 206 -15.12 0.17 4.24
CA THR A 206 -16.47 -0.34 3.98
C THR A 206 -17.06 0.14 2.66
N LEU A 207 -16.33 0.98 1.93
CA LEU A 207 -16.72 1.53 0.63
C LEU A 207 -16.26 0.63 -0.52
N GLU A 208 -16.48 1.09 -1.75
CA GLU A 208 -16.05 0.40 -2.96
C GLU A 208 -14.53 0.20 -2.97
N HIS A 209 -14.08 -0.86 -3.65
CA HIS A 209 -12.66 -1.21 -3.64
C HIS A 209 -11.77 -0.14 -4.27
N VAL A 210 -10.80 0.29 -3.48
CA VAL A 210 -9.64 1.11 -3.86
C VAL A 210 -8.45 0.56 -3.09
N GLU A 211 -7.37 0.20 -3.77
CA GLU A 211 -6.14 -0.27 -3.17
C GLU A 211 -5.02 0.78 -3.34
N GLY A 212 -4.16 0.92 -2.33
CA GLY A 212 -3.17 1.99 -2.31
C GLY A 212 -2.06 1.87 -3.36
N GLY A 213 -1.81 0.65 -3.87
CA GLY A 213 -0.90 0.44 -5.00
C GLY A 213 -1.38 1.09 -6.30
N ASP A 214 -2.70 1.32 -6.41
CA ASP A 214 -3.30 2.04 -7.53
C ASP A 214 -3.27 3.56 -7.38
N VAL A 215 -3.05 4.10 -6.18
CA VAL A 215 -3.12 5.55 -5.94
C VAL A 215 -1.71 6.16 -5.92
N LEU A 216 -1.42 7.00 -6.91
CA LEU A 216 -0.17 7.74 -7.05
C LEU A 216 -0.43 9.24 -6.93
N ALA A 217 0.19 9.90 -5.96
CA ALA A 217 0.22 11.35 -5.86
C ALA A 217 1.31 11.88 -6.82
N LEU A 218 0.94 12.17 -8.07
CA LEU A 218 1.89 12.60 -9.09
C LEU A 218 2.57 13.93 -8.74
N GLY A 219 1.84 14.80 -8.08
CA GLY A 219 2.30 16.10 -7.61
C GLY A 219 1.19 16.85 -6.90
N PRO A 220 1.46 18.07 -6.39
CA PRO A 220 0.49 18.82 -5.62
C PRO A 220 -0.86 18.97 -6.34
N GLY A 221 -1.90 18.37 -5.76
CA GLY A 221 -3.26 18.45 -6.29
C GLY A 221 -3.58 17.51 -7.45
N VAL A 222 -2.71 16.55 -7.79
CA VAL A 222 -2.91 15.59 -8.88
C VAL A 222 -2.74 14.16 -8.40
N LEU A 223 -3.78 13.34 -8.53
CA LEU A 223 -3.72 11.90 -8.31
C LEU A 223 -3.85 11.16 -9.64
N ALA A 224 -3.07 10.08 -9.82
CA ALA A 224 -3.38 9.03 -10.78
C ALA A 224 -3.90 7.82 -10.01
N VAL A 225 -4.99 7.21 -10.49
CA VAL A 225 -5.61 6.06 -9.84
C VAL A 225 -5.84 4.96 -10.86
N GLY A 226 -5.16 3.83 -10.67
CA GLY A 226 -5.35 2.63 -11.47
C GLY A 226 -6.78 2.12 -11.38
N VAL A 227 -7.30 1.61 -12.49
CA VAL A 227 -8.62 0.97 -12.58
C VAL A 227 -8.43 -0.43 -13.14
N GLY A 228 -8.70 -1.43 -12.33
CA GLY A 228 -8.44 -2.83 -12.70
C GLY A 228 -9.22 -3.83 -11.87
N GLU A 229 -8.58 -4.94 -11.55
CA GLU A 229 -9.15 -5.98 -10.69
C GLU A 229 -9.28 -5.52 -9.23
N ARG A 230 -8.34 -4.68 -8.76
CA ARG A 230 -8.21 -4.30 -7.36
C ARG A 230 -8.92 -2.99 -7.02
N THR A 231 -8.94 -2.05 -7.94
CA THR A 231 -9.62 -0.77 -7.78
C THR A 231 -10.71 -0.63 -8.82
N THR A 232 -11.95 -0.46 -8.37
CA THR A 232 -13.11 -0.39 -9.26
C THR A 232 -13.34 1.03 -9.78
N PRO A 233 -13.99 1.20 -10.96
CA PRO A 233 -14.40 2.52 -11.43
C PRO A 233 -15.26 3.29 -10.42
N ALA A 234 -16.14 2.59 -9.70
CA ALA A 234 -17.00 3.18 -8.67
C ALA A 234 -16.18 3.65 -7.46
N GLY A 235 -15.12 2.89 -7.10
CA GLY A 235 -14.17 3.28 -6.04
C GLY A 235 -13.42 4.56 -6.41
N VAL A 236 -12.92 4.65 -7.66
CA VAL A 236 -12.25 5.86 -8.16
C VAL A 236 -13.20 7.06 -8.15
N GLU A 237 -14.44 6.89 -8.62
CA GLU A 237 -15.44 7.98 -8.61
C GLU A 237 -15.71 8.45 -7.18
N ARG A 238 -15.90 7.53 -6.24
CA ARG A 238 -16.15 7.87 -4.84
C ARG A 238 -14.96 8.57 -4.20
N LEU A 239 -13.75 8.07 -4.45
CA LEU A 239 -12.53 8.73 -3.96
C LEU A 239 -12.39 10.13 -4.53
N ALA A 240 -12.58 10.30 -5.85
CA ALA A 240 -12.52 11.58 -6.53
C ALA A 240 -13.49 12.61 -5.92
N ARG A 241 -14.76 12.25 -5.71
CA ARG A 241 -15.74 13.12 -5.04
C ARG A 241 -15.26 13.58 -3.67
N ARG A 242 -14.76 12.65 -2.86
CA ARG A 242 -14.34 12.94 -1.48
C ARG A 242 -13.12 13.85 -1.41
N VAL A 243 -12.12 13.65 -2.30
CA VAL A 243 -10.92 14.49 -2.33
C VAL A 243 -11.20 15.87 -2.95
N PHE A 244 -12.15 15.98 -3.90
CA PHE A 244 -12.59 17.27 -4.42
C PHE A 244 -13.42 18.06 -3.42
N ASP A 245 -14.37 17.42 -2.74
CA ASP A 245 -15.21 18.05 -1.71
C ASP A 245 -14.36 18.73 -0.61
N ARG A 246 -13.21 18.12 -0.28
CA ARG A 246 -12.26 18.67 0.68
C ARG A 246 -11.20 19.59 0.10
N GLY A 247 -11.19 19.80 -1.21
CA GLY A 247 -10.18 20.62 -1.87
C GLY A 247 -8.75 20.05 -1.76
N LEU A 248 -8.62 18.74 -1.57
CA LEU A 248 -7.31 18.08 -1.45
C LEU A 248 -6.58 18.02 -2.78
N VAL A 249 -7.33 17.80 -3.87
CA VAL A 249 -6.80 17.72 -5.23
C VAL A 249 -7.71 18.48 -6.20
N HIS A 250 -7.18 18.81 -7.37
CA HIS A 250 -7.94 19.44 -8.45
C HIS A 250 -8.13 18.53 -9.68
N THR A 251 -7.36 17.44 -9.77
CA THR A 251 -7.46 16.47 -10.87
C THR A 251 -7.22 15.05 -10.37
N VAL A 252 -8.07 14.13 -10.78
CA VAL A 252 -7.88 12.69 -10.64
C VAL A 252 -7.80 12.10 -12.05
N LEU A 253 -6.71 11.39 -12.35
CA LEU A 253 -6.52 10.65 -13.59
C LEU A 253 -6.92 9.20 -13.34
N ALA A 254 -8.05 8.76 -13.84
CA ALA A 254 -8.43 7.35 -13.84
C ALA A 254 -7.67 6.61 -14.96
N VAL A 255 -6.86 5.60 -14.60
CA VAL A 255 -5.94 4.92 -15.51
C VAL A 255 -6.33 3.45 -15.62
N PRO A 256 -7.06 3.03 -16.66
CA PRO A 256 -7.37 1.61 -16.87
C PRO A 256 -6.10 0.80 -17.09
N ILE A 257 -5.90 -0.25 -16.29
CA ILE A 257 -4.79 -1.19 -16.38
C ILE A 257 -5.29 -2.60 -16.72
N ALA A 258 -4.41 -3.44 -17.27
CA ALA A 258 -4.77 -4.83 -17.60
C ALA A 258 -5.04 -5.63 -16.32
N GLN A 259 -6.13 -6.40 -16.30
CA GLN A 259 -6.50 -7.25 -15.17
C GLN A 259 -5.68 -8.56 -15.21
N GLN A 260 -4.43 -8.47 -14.84
CA GLN A 260 -3.46 -9.56 -14.80
C GLN A 260 -2.63 -9.45 -13.52
N ARG A 261 -2.11 -10.61 -13.05
CA ARG A 261 -1.28 -10.61 -11.84
C ARG A 261 -0.02 -9.74 -11.97
N ALA A 262 0.57 -9.69 -13.16
CA ALA A 262 1.75 -8.86 -13.42
C ALA A 262 1.48 -7.36 -13.30
N THR A 263 0.27 -6.93 -13.61
CA THR A 263 -0.17 -5.53 -13.61
C THR A 263 -1.34 -5.31 -12.66
N MET A 264 -1.24 -5.92 -11.46
CA MET A 264 -2.34 -5.88 -10.48
C MET A 264 -2.67 -4.48 -9.97
N HIS A 265 -1.66 -3.60 -9.91
CA HIS A 265 -1.79 -2.20 -9.50
C HIS A 265 -1.06 -1.28 -10.47
N LEU A 266 -1.40 0.00 -10.47
CA LEU A 266 -0.74 1.00 -11.30
C LEU A 266 0.75 1.15 -10.98
N ASP A 267 1.15 0.96 -9.72
CA ASP A 267 2.55 1.03 -9.28
C ASP A 267 3.42 -0.16 -9.71
N THR A 268 2.82 -1.22 -10.24
CA THR A 268 3.55 -2.28 -10.95
C THR A 268 3.84 -1.92 -12.41
N VAL A 269 3.15 -0.90 -12.93
CA VAL A 269 3.29 -0.39 -14.30
C VAL A 269 4.20 0.83 -14.34
N CYS A 270 4.03 1.74 -13.37
CA CYS A 270 4.83 2.97 -13.30
C CYS A 270 4.95 3.54 -11.89
N THR A 271 6.08 4.18 -11.61
CA THR A 271 6.30 4.96 -10.38
C THR A 271 7.06 6.26 -10.70
N MET A 272 6.72 7.34 -9.99
CA MET A 272 7.45 8.61 -10.11
C MET A 272 8.84 8.49 -9.48
N VAL A 273 9.85 9.02 -10.17
CA VAL A 273 11.25 9.04 -9.73
C VAL A 273 11.82 10.46 -9.65
N ASP A 274 11.15 11.43 -10.29
CA ASP A 274 11.45 12.86 -10.21
C ASP A 274 10.14 13.66 -10.35
N VAL A 275 10.17 14.95 -10.16
CA VAL A 275 9.03 15.86 -10.32
C VAL A 275 8.44 15.84 -11.73
N ASP A 276 9.25 15.50 -12.71
CA ASP A 276 8.93 15.46 -14.13
C ASP A 276 9.35 14.15 -14.81
N ALA A 277 9.65 13.08 -14.04
CA ALA A 277 10.07 11.80 -14.59
C ALA A 277 9.37 10.60 -13.92
N VAL A 278 9.00 9.63 -14.75
CA VAL A 278 8.33 8.39 -14.35
C VAL A 278 9.09 7.19 -14.92
N LEU A 279 9.37 6.21 -14.04
CA LEU A 279 9.81 4.88 -14.45
C LEU A 279 8.59 4.09 -14.92
N MET A 280 8.64 3.48 -16.10
CA MET A 280 7.48 2.88 -16.73
C MET A 280 7.80 1.55 -17.41
N TYR A 281 6.84 0.62 -17.35
CA TYR A 281 6.90 -0.65 -18.08
C TYR A 281 6.65 -0.41 -19.57
N PRO A 282 7.66 -0.59 -20.46
CA PRO A 282 7.56 -0.17 -21.83
C PRO A 282 6.53 -0.96 -22.66
N ASN A 283 6.29 -2.24 -22.34
CA ASN A 283 5.38 -3.08 -23.10
C ASN A 283 3.90 -2.63 -23.06
N VAL A 284 3.55 -1.76 -22.14
CA VAL A 284 2.18 -1.18 -22.04
C VAL A 284 2.16 0.34 -22.16
N ALA A 285 3.33 0.98 -22.19
CA ALA A 285 3.44 2.44 -22.10
C ALA A 285 2.71 3.20 -23.21
N GLU A 286 2.75 2.69 -24.44
CA GLU A 286 2.12 3.33 -25.61
C GLU A 286 0.59 3.22 -25.57
N ASP A 287 0.06 2.16 -24.97
CA ASP A 287 -1.37 1.87 -24.91
C ASP A 287 -2.03 2.42 -23.62
N LEU A 288 -1.22 2.83 -22.64
CA LEU A 288 -1.73 3.32 -21.36
C LEU A 288 -2.45 4.65 -21.52
N ARG A 289 -3.74 4.68 -21.18
CA ARG A 289 -4.61 5.84 -21.31
C ARG A 289 -5.02 6.33 -19.92
N ALA A 290 -5.37 7.60 -19.85
CA ALA A 290 -5.98 8.18 -18.67
C ALA A 290 -7.24 8.98 -19.03
N VAL A 291 -8.20 8.93 -18.13
CA VAL A 291 -9.40 9.75 -18.15
C VAL A 291 -9.25 10.79 -17.06
N ALA A 292 -9.11 12.07 -17.45
CA ALA A 292 -9.03 13.14 -16.47
C ALA A 292 -10.42 13.45 -15.88
N VAL A 293 -10.51 13.41 -14.57
CA VAL A 293 -11.69 13.78 -13.79
C VAL A 293 -11.39 15.05 -13.02
N THR A 294 -12.23 16.05 -13.17
CA THR A 294 -12.18 17.31 -12.41
C THR A 294 -13.56 17.58 -11.82
N ALA A 295 -13.66 18.53 -10.90
CA ALA A 295 -14.93 18.89 -10.32
C ALA A 295 -15.21 20.39 -10.46
N THR A 296 -16.48 20.71 -10.62
CA THR A 296 -17.05 22.02 -10.36
C THR A 296 -17.85 21.96 -9.06
N ASP A 297 -17.99 23.09 -8.39
CA ASP A 297 -18.87 23.25 -7.21
C ASP A 297 -18.52 22.27 -6.04
N GLY A 298 -17.21 22.14 -5.71
CA GLY A 298 -16.79 21.36 -4.54
C GLY A 298 -17.01 19.84 -4.65
N GLY A 299 -17.09 19.29 -5.88
CA GLY A 299 -17.26 17.84 -6.08
C GLY A 299 -18.69 17.40 -6.35
N GLU A 300 -19.68 18.30 -6.35
CA GLU A 300 -21.06 17.94 -6.67
C GLU A 300 -21.19 17.43 -8.11
N HIS A 301 -20.50 18.08 -9.05
CA HIS A 301 -20.52 17.70 -10.46
C HIS A 301 -19.12 17.32 -10.94
N LEU A 302 -18.96 16.06 -11.35
CA LEU A 302 -17.73 15.59 -11.97
C LEU A 302 -17.77 15.87 -13.48
N HIS A 303 -16.69 16.46 -13.97
CA HIS A 303 -16.41 16.53 -15.40
C HIS A 303 -15.42 15.42 -15.75
N VAL A 304 -15.83 14.55 -16.67
CA VAL A 304 -15.06 13.39 -17.15
C VAL A 304 -14.63 13.68 -18.58
N ALA A 305 -13.32 13.80 -18.79
CA ALA A 305 -12.76 14.09 -20.12
C ALA A 305 -12.68 12.84 -20.99
N GLU A 306 -12.45 13.03 -22.30
CA GLU A 306 -12.14 11.91 -23.20
C GLU A 306 -10.79 11.27 -22.83
N PRO A 307 -10.63 9.95 -23.01
CA PRO A 307 -9.37 9.27 -22.75
C PRO A 307 -8.24 9.77 -23.65
N GLU A 308 -7.08 10.09 -23.05
CA GLU A 308 -5.86 10.46 -23.77
C GLU A 308 -4.64 9.66 -23.27
N PRO A 309 -3.49 9.67 -23.98
CA PRO A 309 -2.29 8.99 -23.51
C PRO A 309 -1.92 9.43 -22.08
N PHE A 310 -1.58 8.47 -21.21
CA PHE A 310 -1.34 8.71 -19.78
C PHE A 310 -0.29 9.81 -19.53
N LEU A 311 0.86 9.75 -20.23
CA LEU A 311 1.92 10.75 -20.07
C LEU A 311 1.48 12.16 -20.44
N VAL A 312 0.63 12.29 -21.48
CA VAL A 312 0.07 13.58 -21.91
C VAL A 312 -0.91 14.12 -20.87
N ALA A 313 -1.83 13.27 -20.38
CA ALA A 313 -2.79 13.66 -19.35
C ALA A 313 -2.08 14.08 -18.04
N ALA A 314 -1.05 13.31 -17.65
CA ALA A 314 -0.25 13.60 -16.46
C ALA A 314 0.52 14.91 -16.59
N ALA A 315 1.20 15.15 -17.71
CA ALA A 315 1.91 16.41 -17.96
C ALA A 315 0.97 17.63 -17.91
N LYS A 316 -0.20 17.53 -18.54
CA LYS A 316 -1.23 18.59 -18.51
C LYS A 316 -1.72 18.86 -17.08
N ALA A 317 -2.02 17.80 -16.33
CA ALA A 317 -2.52 17.92 -14.96
C ALA A 317 -1.47 18.54 -14.02
N LEU A 318 -0.20 18.16 -14.18
CA LEU A 318 0.95 18.70 -13.44
C LEU A 318 1.40 20.09 -13.91
N ARG A 319 0.87 20.56 -15.05
CA ARG A 319 1.25 21.83 -15.68
C ARG A 319 2.73 21.91 -16.03
N ILE A 320 3.29 20.80 -16.52
CA ILE A 320 4.63 20.70 -17.05
C ILE A 320 4.60 20.44 -18.57
N ASP A 321 5.68 20.74 -19.26
CA ASP A 321 5.74 20.56 -20.72
C ASP A 321 5.68 19.08 -21.10
N THR A 322 6.41 18.23 -20.35
CA THR A 322 6.51 16.80 -20.64
C THR A 322 6.80 16.02 -19.35
N LEU A 323 6.12 14.91 -19.16
CA LEU A 323 6.51 13.89 -18.18
C LEU A 323 7.48 12.91 -18.84
N GLN A 324 8.76 12.94 -18.42
CA GLN A 324 9.82 12.12 -19.00
C GLN A 324 9.62 10.65 -18.65
N ARG A 325 9.75 9.78 -19.64
CA ARG A 325 9.66 8.33 -19.44
C ARG A 325 11.07 7.73 -19.33
N ILE A 326 11.29 6.94 -18.30
CA ILE A 326 12.43 6.04 -18.14
C ILE A 326 11.86 4.62 -18.24
N ASP A 327 12.36 3.82 -19.19
CA ASP A 327 11.84 2.48 -19.46
C ASP A 327 12.57 1.43 -18.62
N THR A 328 11.83 0.41 -18.18
CA THR A 328 12.38 -0.81 -17.59
C THR A 328 12.96 -1.68 -18.72
N GLY A 329 14.24 -1.50 -19.02
CA GLY A 329 14.91 -2.23 -20.11
C GLY A 329 14.45 -1.82 -21.52
N LEU A 330 15.20 -2.24 -22.55
CA LEU A 330 14.93 -1.96 -23.98
C LEU A 330 14.37 -3.19 -24.71
N ASP A 331 14.82 -4.38 -24.29
CA ASP A 331 14.33 -5.64 -24.83
C ASP A 331 13.02 -6.02 -24.15
N PRO A 332 11.94 -6.33 -24.90
CA PRO A 332 10.65 -6.66 -24.32
C PRO A 332 10.66 -7.85 -23.34
N VAL A 333 11.53 -8.83 -23.56
CA VAL A 333 11.66 -10.00 -22.66
C VAL A 333 12.33 -9.62 -21.35
N THR A 334 13.38 -8.83 -21.41
CA THR A 334 14.05 -8.28 -20.23
C THR A 334 13.11 -7.35 -19.45
N ALA A 335 12.40 -6.49 -20.15
CA ALA A 335 11.42 -5.61 -19.56
C ALA A 335 10.31 -6.39 -18.81
N GLU A 336 9.76 -7.44 -19.41
CA GLU A 336 8.77 -8.32 -18.79
C GLU A 336 9.32 -9.02 -17.55
N ARG A 337 10.55 -9.54 -17.63
CA ARG A 337 11.22 -10.21 -16.52
C ARG A 337 11.47 -9.26 -15.34
N GLU A 338 12.03 -8.08 -15.61
CA GLU A 338 12.34 -7.13 -14.54
C GLU A 338 11.07 -6.46 -13.97
N GLN A 339 10.03 -6.29 -14.81
CA GLN A 339 8.71 -5.88 -14.31
C GLN A 339 8.14 -6.96 -13.38
N TRP A 340 8.28 -8.25 -13.71
CA TRP A 340 7.90 -9.34 -12.81
C TRP A 340 8.69 -9.33 -11.50
N ASP A 341 9.93 -8.90 -11.53
CA ASP A 341 10.81 -8.74 -10.37
C ASP A 341 10.62 -7.37 -9.66
N ASP A 342 9.46 -6.71 -9.88
CA ASP A 342 9.06 -5.42 -9.30
C ASP A 342 9.99 -4.24 -9.66
N GLY A 343 10.68 -4.29 -10.81
CA GLY A 343 11.57 -3.23 -11.29
C GLY A 343 10.90 -1.88 -11.47
N ASN A 344 9.59 -1.85 -11.73
CA ASN A 344 8.82 -0.62 -11.83
C ASN A 344 8.31 -0.09 -10.47
N ASN A 345 8.48 -0.86 -9.39
CA ASN A 345 7.94 -0.54 -8.06
C ASN A 345 8.99 0.10 -7.15
N THR A 346 9.56 1.22 -7.58
CA THR A 346 10.58 1.97 -6.82
C THR A 346 9.94 2.89 -5.77
N LEU A 347 10.66 3.12 -4.67
CA LEU A 347 10.29 4.11 -3.66
C LEU A 347 11.18 5.34 -3.78
N ALA A 348 10.62 6.46 -4.21
CA ALA A 348 11.34 7.73 -4.18
C ALA A 348 11.45 8.26 -2.73
N LEU A 349 12.66 8.63 -2.32
CA LEU A 349 12.95 9.27 -1.03
C LEU A 349 12.98 10.79 -1.13
N ALA A 350 13.35 11.29 -2.29
CA ALA A 350 13.38 12.69 -2.70
C ALA A 350 13.38 12.73 -4.23
N PRO A 351 13.20 13.88 -4.87
CA PRO A 351 13.38 13.99 -6.31
C PRO A 351 14.73 13.43 -6.72
N ARG A 352 14.75 12.50 -7.68
CA ARG A 352 15.95 11.83 -8.22
C ARG A 352 16.71 10.93 -7.23
N VAL A 353 16.11 10.52 -6.11
CA VAL A 353 16.70 9.58 -5.14
C VAL A 353 15.70 8.48 -4.86
N CYS A 354 15.98 7.23 -5.26
CA CYS A 354 15.06 6.12 -5.16
C CYS A 354 15.68 4.89 -4.49
N ILE A 355 14.82 4.07 -3.87
CA ILE A 355 15.16 2.70 -3.45
C ILE A 355 14.61 1.74 -4.50
N ALA A 356 15.42 0.77 -4.93
CA ALA A 356 15.07 -0.28 -5.87
C ALA A 356 15.67 -1.62 -5.44
N TYR A 357 15.12 -2.72 -5.96
CA TYR A 357 15.77 -4.02 -5.78
C TYR A 357 17.05 -4.14 -6.62
N GLU A 358 18.11 -4.70 -6.04
CA GLU A 358 19.40 -4.90 -6.71
C GLU A 358 19.33 -5.89 -7.89
N ARG A 359 18.33 -6.76 -7.92
CA ARG A 359 18.17 -7.80 -8.93
C ARG A 359 17.67 -7.28 -10.29
N THR A 360 17.10 -6.08 -10.35
CA THR A 360 16.59 -5.45 -11.58
C THR A 360 17.69 -4.62 -12.27
N VAL A 361 18.70 -5.31 -12.76
CA VAL A 361 19.99 -4.72 -13.16
C VAL A 361 19.86 -3.75 -14.34
N GLU A 362 19.07 -4.13 -15.37
CA GLU A 362 18.88 -3.27 -16.54
C GLU A 362 18.10 -2.00 -16.18
N THR A 363 17.02 -2.14 -15.41
CA THR A 363 16.22 -1.02 -14.90
C THR A 363 17.08 -0.07 -14.07
N ASN A 364 17.89 -0.61 -13.15
CA ASN A 364 18.78 0.19 -12.30
C ASN A 364 19.79 0.96 -13.14
N THR A 365 20.41 0.32 -14.12
CA THR A 365 21.35 0.98 -15.05
C THR A 365 20.68 2.15 -15.77
N ARG A 366 19.46 1.99 -16.26
CA ARG A 366 18.72 3.05 -16.97
C ARG A 366 18.34 4.21 -16.06
N LEU A 367 17.98 3.92 -14.81
CA LEU A 367 17.73 4.95 -13.81
C LEU A 367 18.99 5.76 -13.52
N GLU A 368 20.14 5.10 -13.33
CA GLU A 368 21.43 5.76 -13.11
C GLU A 368 21.88 6.60 -14.32
N GLU A 369 21.69 6.09 -15.56
CA GLU A 369 21.95 6.84 -16.79
C GLU A 369 21.06 8.09 -16.92
N ALA A 370 19.82 8.03 -16.42
CA ALA A 370 18.92 9.18 -16.32
C ALA A 370 19.28 10.13 -15.17
N GLY A 371 20.33 9.82 -14.39
CA GLY A 371 20.83 10.62 -13.28
C GLY A 371 20.00 10.46 -12.00
N ILE A 372 19.31 9.35 -11.81
CA ILE A 372 18.64 8.99 -10.56
C ILE A 372 19.65 8.33 -9.62
N GLU A 373 19.78 8.83 -8.41
CA GLU A 373 20.57 8.18 -7.35
C GLU A 373 19.79 6.95 -6.83
N LEU A 374 20.42 5.78 -6.89
CA LEU A 374 19.80 4.54 -6.42
C LEU A 374 20.40 4.04 -5.11
N ILE A 375 19.52 3.63 -4.22
CA ILE A 375 19.82 2.84 -3.03
C ILE A 375 19.31 1.44 -3.33
N GLN A 376 20.23 0.53 -3.65
CA GLN A 376 19.85 -0.84 -4.00
C GLN A 376 19.76 -1.70 -2.75
N ILE A 377 18.66 -2.47 -2.65
CA ILE A 377 18.40 -3.39 -1.55
C ILE A 377 18.18 -4.82 -2.06
N ALA A 378 18.53 -5.81 -1.25
CA ALA A 378 18.18 -7.19 -1.52
C ALA A 378 16.65 -7.39 -1.38
N GLY A 379 16.09 -8.26 -2.19
CA GLY A 379 14.64 -8.52 -2.21
C GLY A 379 14.29 -9.89 -2.76
N SER A 380 15.19 -10.90 -2.59
CA SER A 380 14.94 -12.24 -3.09
C SER A 380 13.74 -12.90 -2.41
N GLU A 381 13.56 -12.68 -1.12
CA GLU A 381 12.47 -13.24 -0.34
C GLU A 381 11.28 -12.29 -0.23
N LEU A 382 11.53 -10.98 -0.12
CA LEU A 382 10.49 -9.95 -0.03
C LEU A 382 9.63 -9.91 -1.30
N GLY A 383 10.23 -10.08 -2.48
CA GLY A 383 9.53 -10.13 -3.77
C GLY A 383 8.63 -11.36 -3.98
N SER A 384 8.69 -12.38 -3.09
CA SER A 384 7.87 -13.60 -3.23
C SER A 384 6.36 -13.36 -3.13
N GLY A 385 5.94 -12.25 -2.55
CA GLY A 385 4.54 -11.80 -2.50
C GLY A 385 4.13 -10.85 -3.63
N ARG A 386 5.06 -10.52 -4.55
CA ARG A 386 4.86 -9.57 -5.64
C ARG A 386 4.66 -8.14 -5.15
N GLY A 387 5.73 -7.54 -4.68
CA GLY A 387 5.77 -6.14 -4.29
C GLY A 387 7.19 -5.64 -4.05
N GLY A 388 7.49 -4.47 -4.57
CA GLY A 388 8.78 -3.80 -4.45
C GLY A 388 8.83 -2.84 -3.25
N PRO A 389 9.87 -2.01 -3.20
CA PRO A 389 10.07 -1.04 -2.11
C PRO A 389 8.90 -0.08 -1.90
N ARG A 390 8.18 0.31 -2.99
CA ARG A 390 6.99 1.14 -2.86
C ARG A 390 5.85 0.39 -2.19
N CYS A 391 5.55 -0.82 -2.62
CA CYS A 391 4.51 -1.66 -2.03
C CYS A 391 4.73 -1.92 -0.54
N MET A 392 5.98 -2.11 -0.11
CA MET A 392 6.35 -2.34 1.29
C MET A 392 6.26 -1.10 2.17
N SER A 393 5.92 0.06 1.62
CA SER A 393 5.97 1.34 2.34
C SER A 393 4.67 2.13 2.24
N CYS A 394 4.19 2.67 3.36
CA CYS A 394 3.14 3.67 3.40
C CYS A 394 3.74 4.99 3.91
N PRO A 395 4.09 5.94 3.02
CA PRO A 395 4.49 7.27 3.43
C PRO A 395 3.40 7.95 4.27
N VAL A 396 3.78 8.43 5.44
CA VAL A 396 2.90 9.15 6.37
C VAL A 396 3.15 10.65 6.27
N SER A 397 4.41 11.03 6.01
CA SER A 397 4.80 12.42 5.84
C SER A 397 5.91 12.57 4.79
N ARG A 398 5.69 13.51 3.88
CA ARG A 398 6.67 14.02 2.93
C ARG A 398 6.73 15.53 3.02
N GLU A 399 7.90 16.13 2.80
CA GLU A 399 7.97 17.57 2.61
C GLU A 399 7.27 17.97 1.31
N PRO A 400 6.56 19.10 1.31
CA PRO A 400 6.03 19.66 0.07
C PRO A 400 7.15 19.87 -0.95
N LEU A 401 6.84 19.66 -2.22
CA LEU A 401 7.73 20.10 -3.27
C LEU A 401 7.79 21.63 -3.26
N ASP A 402 9.00 22.20 -3.30
CA ASP A 402 9.14 23.63 -3.52
C ASP A 402 8.42 23.99 -4.82
N THR A 403 7.27 24.63 -4.69
CA THR A 403 6.64 25.27 -5.85
C THR A 403 7.63 26.31 -6.32
N ARG A 404 8.29 26.06 -7.47
CA ARG A 404 9.13 27.07 -8.12
C ARG A 404 8.30 28.34 -8.13
N SER A 405 8.77 29.35 -7.41
CA SER A 405 8.18 30.68 -7.40
C SER A 405 7.92 31.06 -8.86
N GLU A 406 6.66 31.22 -9.21
CA GLU A 406 6.27 31.90 -10.46
C GLU A 406 6.96 33.28 -10.44
N ASN A 407 8.05 33.42 -11.18
CA ASN A 407 8.64 34.70 -11.57
C ASN A 407 8.26 34.99 -13.02
#